data_63fdc2af3861eb9d6bc39cad0c7aabd6
#
_entry.id   63fdc2af3861eb9d6bc39cad0c7aabd6
#
_cell.length_a   1.000
_cell.length_b   1.000
_cell.length_c   1.000
_cell.angle_alpha   90.00
_cell.angle_beta   90.00
_cell.angle_gamma   90.00
#
_symmetry.space_group_name_H-M   'P 1'
#
loop_
_entity.id
_entity.type
_entity.pdbx_description
1 polymer ?
#
loop_
_entity_poly.entity_id
_entity_poly.type
_entity_poly.pdbx_seq_one_letter_code
_entity_poly.pdbx_strand_id
1 'polypeptide(L)' 'MNLTAVFQKVHGGYAAFVEELPGANTQGRTLAEARRNLAEAVDLVLEANRRLAEESLAGRKVIREPLVLQAP' A
#
# COMPACT_ATOMS: atom_id res chain seq x y z
N MET A 1 9.30 5.43 -7.54
CA MET A 1 8.99 4.01 -7.25
C MET A 1 7.62 3.67 -7.83
N ASN A 2 7.52 2.57 -8.53
CA ASN A 2 6.25 2.11 -9.06
C ASN A 2 5.77 0.88 -8.29
N LEU A 3 4.50 0.89 -7.96
CA LEU A 3 3.82 -0.26 -7.37
C LEU A 3 3.00 -0.96 -8.45
N THR A 4 2.86 -2.26 -8.33
CA THR A 4 2.10 -3.06 -9.28
C THR A 4 0.78 -3.46 -8.67
N ALA A 5 -0.31 -2.95 -9.23
CA ALA A 5 -1.65 -3.34 -8.84
C ALA A 5 -2.08 -4.57 -9.63
N VAL A 6 -2.60 -5.57 -8.93
CA VAL A 6 -3.12 -6.79 -9.53
C VAL A 6 -4.60 -6.87 -9.25
N PHE A 7 -5.40 -7.11 -10.30
CA PHE A 7 -6.85 -7.25 -10.21
C PHE A 7 -7.23 -8.65 -10.68
N GLN A 8 -7.98 -9.34 -9.86
CA GLN A 8 -8.43 -10.68 -10.18
C GLN A 8 -9.96 -10.74 -10.19
N LYS A 9 -10.54 -11.21 -11.28
CA LYS A 9 -11.98 -11.39 -11.38
C LYS A 9 -12.41 -12.47 -10.39
N VAL A 10 -13.39 -12.14 -9.55
CA VAL A 10 -13.97 -13.07 -8.59
C VAL A 10 -15.49 -13.02 -8.72
N HIS A 11 -16.19 -13.90 -8.02
CA HIS A 11 -17.64 -13.87 -8.02
C HIS A 11 -18.14 -12.55 -7.44
N GLY A 12 -18.92 -11.81 -8.22
CA GLY A 12 -19.50 -10.55 -7.79
C GLY A 12 -18.61 -9.33 -7.95
N GLY A 13 -17.40 -9.44 -8.52
CA GLY A 13 -16.54 -8.29 -8.72
C GLY A 13 -15.08 -8.61 -8.92
N TYR A 14 -14.22 -7.85 -8.24
CA TYR A 14 -12.76 -7.97 -8.35
C TYR A 14 -12.12 -7.95 -6.97
N ALA A 15 -11.14 -8.83 -6.78
CA ALA A 15 -10.18 -8.72 -5.69
C ALA A 15 -8.94 -8.00 -6.22
N ALA A 16 -8.29 -7.22 -5.39
CA ALA A 16 -7.13 -6.45 -5.80
C ALA A 16 -6.08 -6.43 -4.71
N PHE A 17 -4.81 -6.39 -5.12
CA PHE A 17 -3.71 -6.25 -4.19
C PHE A 17 -2.51 -5.59 -4.87
N VAL A 18 -1.55 -5.15 -4.08
CA VAL A 18 -0.29 -4.60 -4.57
C VAL A 18 0.81 -5.61 -4.32
N GLU A 19 1.50 -6.02 -5.39
CA GLU A 19 2.55 -7.05 -5.30
C GLU A 19 3.66 -6.71 -4.31
N GLU A 20 4.10 -5.45 -4.31
CA GLU A 20 5.27 -5.01 -3.54
C GLU A 20 4.92 -4.55 -2.12
N LEU A 21 3.64 -4.52 -1.77
CA LEU A 21 3.21 -3.96 -0.50
C LEU A 21 2.23 -4.92 0.21
N PRO A 22 2.74 -5.87 0.99
CA PRO A 22 1.90 -6.80 1.75
C PRO A 22 0.92 -6.04 2.65
N GLY A 23 -0.30 -6.51 2.72
CA GLY A 23 -1.37 -5.87 3.47
C GLY A 23 -2.23 -4.90 2.66
N ALA A 24 -1.74 -4.40 1.52
CA ALA A 24 -2.53 -3.56 0.63
C ALA A 24 -3.37 -4.46 -0.28
N ASN A 25 -4.57 -4.82 0.19
CA ASN A 25 -5.51 -5.63 -0.56
C ASN A 25 -6.94 -5.14 -0.32
N THR A 26 -7.80 -5.36 -1.28
CA THR A 26 -9.18 -4.90 -1.24
C THR A 26 -10.06 -5.67 -2.23
N GLN A 27 -11.28 -5.24 -2.36
CA GLN A 27 -12.19 -5.74 -3.38
C GLN A 27 -13.15 -4.63 -3.81
N GLY A 28 -13.81 -4.84 -4.93
CA GLY A 28 -14.82 -3.93 -5.44
C GLY A 28 -15.75 -4.66 -6.40
N ARG A 29 -16.92 -4.11 -6.62
CA ARG A 29 -17.91 -4.69 -7.55
C ARG A 29 -17.51 -4.50 -9.00
N THR A 30 -16.82 -3.40 -9.29
CA THR A 30 -16.32 -3.06 -10.61
C THR A 30 -14.82 -2.84 -10.53
N LEU A 31 -14.17 -2.86 -11.69
CA LEU A 31 -12.73 -2.58 -11.76
C LEU A 31 -12.42 -1.16 -11.27
N ALA A 32 -13.25 -0.17 -11.65
CA ALA A 32 -13.07 1.21 -11.20
C ALA A 32 -13.16 1.33 -9.68
N GLU A 33 -14.13 0.67 -9.07
CA GLU A 33 -14.28 0.65 -7.61
C GLU A 33 -13.09 -0.02 -6.94
N ALA A 34 -12.63 -1.15 -7.47
CA ALA A 34 -11.47 -1.85 -6.95
C ALA A 34 -10.20 -0.98 -7.03
N ARG A 35 -10.03 -0.19 -8.11
CA ARG A 35 -8.92 0.74 -8.22
C ARG A 35 -8.94 1.82 -7.13
N ARG A 36 -10.12 2.44 -6.91
CA ARG A 36 -10.25 3.45 -5.86
C ARG A 36 -9.99 2.87 -4.47
N ASN A 37 -10.58 1.72 -4.21
CA ASN A 37 -10.42 1.05 -2.92
C ASN A 37 -8.97 0.63 -2.69
N LEU A 38 -8.27 0.21 -3.74
CA LEU A 38 -6.86 -0.18 -3.61
C LEU A 38 -5.98 1.01 -3.28
N ALA A 39 -6.22 2.18 -3.89
CA ALA A 39 -5.49 3.39 -3.56
C ALA A 39 -5.65 3.76 -2.09
N GLU A 40 -6.87 3.67 -1.56
CA GLU A 40 -7.13 3.90 -0.14
C GLU A 40 -6.43 2.88 0.74
N ALA A 41 -6.43 1.61 0.35
CA ALA A 41 -5.75 0.55 1.09
C ALA A 41 -4.24 0.79 1.15
N VAL A 42 -3.63 1.24 0.06
CA VAL A 42 -2.20 1.60 0.02
C VAL A 42 -1.91 2.73 1.01
N ASP A 43 -2.71 3.79 0.99
CA ASP A 43 -2.53 4.93 1.89
C ASP A 43 -2.62 4.50 3.36
N LEU A 44 -3.58 3.65 3.69
CA LEU A 44 -3.75 3.14 5.05
C LEU A 44 -2.58 2.29 5.51
N VAL A 45 -2.07 1.41 4.65
CA VAL A 45 -0.91 0.57 4.97
C VAL A 45 0.33 1.43 5.19
N LEU A 46 0.59 2.39 4.31
CA LEU A 46 1.75 3.28 4.45
C LEU A 46 1.65 4.12 5.72
N GLU A 47 0.48 4.64 6.05
CA GLU A 47 0.28 5.38 7.27
C GLU A 47 0.50 4.53 8.52
N ALA A 48 -0.04 3.31 8.53
CA ALA A 48 0.17 2.38 9.62
C ALA A 48 1.64 2.03 9.81
N ASN A 49 2.36 1.80 8.70
CA ASN A 49 3.79 1.51 8.75
C ASN A 49 4.59 2.70 9.31
N ARG A 50 4.22 3.93 8.94
CA ARG A 50 4.88 5.13 9.48
C ARG A 50 4.66 5.26 10.98
N ARG A 51 3.44 5.01 11.47
CA ARG A 51 3.14 5.03 12.90
C ARG A 51 3.94 4.00 13.67
N LEU A 52 4.01 2.78 13.16
CA LEU A 52 4.79 1.72 13.78
C LEU A 52 6.27 2.08 13.86
N ALA A 53 6.80 2.68 12.79
CA ALA A 53 8.19 3.15 12.77
C ALA A 53 8.41 4.25 13.81
N GLU A 54 7.52 5.23 13.90
CA GLU A 54 7.62 6.31 14.88
C GLU A 54 7.58 5.78 16.31
N GLU A 55 6.67 4.87 16.61
CA GLU A 55 6.57 4.23 17.92
C GLU A 55 7.85 3.46 18.27
N SER A 56 8.37 2.72 17.30
CA SER A 56 9.59 1.93 17.46
C SER A 56 10.83 2.80 17.70
N LEU A 57 10.85 4.01 17.15
CA LEU A 57 11.98 4.93 17.21
C LEU A 57 11.85 5.98 18.33
N ALA A 58 10.73 6.01 19.04
CA ALA A 58 10.49 7.00 20.09
C ALA A 58 11.59 6.93 21.15
N GLY A 59 12.16 8.08 21.47
CA GLY A 59 13.25 8.20 22.45
C GLY A 59 14.62 7.75 21.93
N ARG A 60 14.72 7.32 20.69
CA ARG A 60 15.99 6.91 20.09
C ARG A 60 16.58 8.05 19.24
N LYS A 61 17.90 8.12 19.24
CA LYS A 61 18.60 9.09 18.42
C LYS A 61 18.82 8.47 17.04
N VAL A 62 18.12 9.01 16.04
CA VAL A 62 18.13 8.45 14.67
C VAL A 62 18.40 9.56 13.66
N ILE A 63 18.84 9.15 12.49
CA ILE A 63 18.99 10.01 11.31
C ILE A 63 17.89 9.62 10.33
N ARG A 64 17.11 10.60 9.88
CA ARG A 64 16.08 10.41 8.86
C ARG A 64 16.43 11.23 7.64
N GLU A 65 16.34 10.63 6.50
CA GLU A 65 16.57 11.32 5.24
C GLU A 65 15.70 10.71 4.15
N PRO A 66 15.35 11.47 3.11
CA PRO A 66 14.58 10.93 1.99
C PRO A 66 15.35 9.83 1.28
N LEU A 67 14.64 8.77 0.91
CA LEU A 67 15.19 7.70 0.08
C LEU A 67 14.39 7.69 -1.23
N VAL A 68 15.05 8.02 -2.31
CA VAL A 68 14.46 8.03 -3.64
C VAL A 68 14.92 6.81 -4.40
N LEU A 69 13.97 5.98 -4.84
CA LEU A 69 14.25 4.79 -5.62
C LEU A 69 14.23 5.16 -7.11
N GLN A 70 15.30 4.83 -7.80
CA GLN A 70 15.40 5.06 -9.23
C GLN A 70 14.95 3.82 -9.99
N ALA A 71 14.36 4.03 -11.16
CA ALA A 71 14.04 2.93 -12.06
C ALA A 71 15.33 2.27 -12.56
N PRO A 72 15.35 0.93 -12.71
CA PRO A 72 16.51 0.22 -13.22
C PRO A 72 16.81 0.58 -14.68
#